data_ec239a2bc6fcd2b7bb5ad9197709db74
#
_entry.id   ec239a2bc6fcd2b7bb5ad9197709db74
#
_cell.length_a   1.000
_cell.length_b   1.000
_cell.length_c   1.000
_cell.angle_alpha   90.00
_cell.angle_beta   90.00
_cell.angle_gamma   90.00
#
_symmetry.space_group_name_H-M   'P 1'
#
loop_
_entity.id
_entity.type
_entity.pdbx_description
1 polymer ?
#
loop_
_entity_poly.entity_id
_entity_poly.type
_entity_poly.pdbx_seq_one_letter_code
_entity_poly.pdbx_strand_id
1 'polypeptide(L)'
;MDRIDKVGYALLEGHFHRDVAMEMASAFEPIYQANLDTIRNDPNRGPMRHYIVLPFEPPLYQSAFHGNSAVLAIVRAILGEDVYCNQFASDTPAKGSVHQKWHADTTVNFTEDGKLQPPDLMAANTSFVDVTPENGPFEVCDGSHHIPDAIEKLTNGELEFTPLYLRVGDVLVRDPRCIHRGSPNITDIPRGVAVLGFDREGTERGSPGGERNSHGLLRDAE
;
A
#
# COMPACT_ATOMS: atom_id res chain seq x y z
N MET A 1 4.19 -3.71 17.03
CA MET A 1 5.60 -3.80 16.59
C MET A 1 5.97 -5.24 16.24
N ASP A 2 5.95 -6.14 17.19
CA ASP A 2 6.37 -7.56 17.00
C ASP A 2 5.68 -8.26 15.81
N ARG A 3 4.43 -7.91 15.51
CA ARG A 3 3.72 -8.48 14.36
C ARG A 3 4.29 -8.01 13.03
N ILE A 4 4.54 -6.71 12.87
CA ILE A 4 5.10 -6.16 11.62
C ILE A 4 6.52 -6.68 11.41
N ASP A 5 7.34 -6.70 12.45
CA ASP A 5 8.67 -7.30 12.37
C ASP A 5 8.60 -8.77 11.95
N LYS A 6 7.66 -9.55 12.49
CA LYS A 6 7.55 -10.98 12.25
C LYS A 6 6.93 -11.33 10.89
N VAL A 7 5.82 -10.69 10.50
CA VAL A 7 5.04 -11.06 9.31
C VAL A 7 5.03 -9.99 8.23
N GLY A 8 5.53 -8.78 8.50
CA GLY A 8 5.60 -7.68 7.56
C GLY A 8 4.39 -6.73 7.55
N TYR A 9 3.34 -7.00 8.35
CA TYR A 9 2.15 -6.14 8.38
C TYR A 9 1.35 -6.26 9.67
N ALA A 10 0.47 -5.26 9.89
CA ALA A 10 -0.58 -5.27 10.89
C ALA A 10 -1.89 -4.75 10.29
N LEU A 11 -2.99 -5.48 10.51
CA LEU A 11 -4.33 -5.05 10.15
C LEU A 11 -5.01 -4.43 11.38
N LEU A 12 -5.41 -3.17 11.25
CA LEU A 12 -6.16 -2.42 12.24
C LEU A 12 -7.64 -2.43 11.82
N GLU A 13 -8.40 -3.36 12.38
CA GLU A 13 -9.80 -3.58 11.99
C GLU A 13 -10.72 -2.47 12.52
N GLY A 14 -11.64 -1.97 11.66
CA GLY A 14 -12.63 -0.95 12.01
C GLY A 14 -12.02 0.32 12.58
N HIS A 15 -10.83 0.70 12.09
CA HIS A 15 -9.99 1.71 12.74
C HIS A 15 -10.47 3.15 12.54
N PHE A 16 -11.26 3.40 11.52
CA PHE A 16 -11.98 4.66 11.36
C PHE A 16 -13.38 4.41 10.78
N HIS A 17 -14.26 5.42 10.94
CA HIS A 17 -15.66 5.26 10.62
C HIS A 17 -15.87 4.98 9.13
N ARG A 18 -16.74 4.02 8.81
CA ARG A 18 -17.04 3.63 7.43
C ARG A 18 -17.45 4.80 6.55
N ASP A 19 -18.19 5.77 7.08
CA ASP A 19 -18.66 6.94 6.34
C ASP A 19 -17.51 7.80 5.81
N VAL A 20 -16.41 7.91 6.55
CA VAL A 20 -15.18 8.61 6.10
C VAL A 20 -14.59 7.94 4.86
N ALA A 21 -14.48 6.61 4.87
CA ALA A 21 -13.98 5.88 3.70
C ALA A 21 -14.94 5.97 2.51
N MET A 22 -16.24 5.99 2.76
CA MET A 22 -17.26 6.15 1.71
C MET A 22 -17.24 7.55 1.10
N GLU A 23 -16.95 8.59 1.88
CA GLU A 23 -16.75 9.95 1.38
C GLU A 23 -15.50 10.02 0.48
N MET A 24 -14.38 9.42 0.91
CA MET A 24 -13.18 9.29 0.09
C MET A 24 -13.45 8.51 -1.21
N ALA A 25 -14.18 7.40 -1.13
CA ALA A 25 -14.56 6.60 -2.30
C ALA A 25 -15.41 7.40 -3.30
N SER A 26 -16.37 8.18 -2.81
CA SER A 26 -17.23 9.03 -3.64
C SER A 26 -16.43 10.14 -4.34
N ALA A 27 -15.43 10.70 -3.67
CA ALA A 27 -14.53 11.70 -4.24
C ALA A 27 -13.51 11.08 -5.24
N PHE A 28 -13.15 9.83 -5.03
CA PHE A 28 -12.24 9.09 -5.91
C PHE A 28 -12.89 8.72 -7.24
N GLU A 29 -14.18 8.40 -7.26
CA GLU A 29 -14.87 7.90 -8.44
C GLU A 29 -14.70 8.78 -9.71
N PRO A 30 -14.92 10.12 -9.68
CA PRO A 30 -14.71 10.95 -10.85
C PRO A 30 -13.25 10.99 -11.31
N ILE A 31 -12.29 10.91 -10.36
CA ILE A 31 -10.86 10.85 -10.68
C ILE A 31 -10.54 9.54 -11.39
N TYR A 32 -11.08 8.43 -10.89
CA TYR A 32 -10.93 7.12 -11.48
C TYR A 32 -11.47 7.11 -12.92
N GLN A 33 -12.67 7.63 -13.14
CA GLN A 33 -13.30 7.70 -14.48
C GLN A 33 -12.47 8.54 -15.46
N ALA A 34 -11.92 9.66 -15.00
CA ALA A 34 -11.07 10.53 -15.82
C ALA A 34 -9.73 9.88 -16.21
N ASN A 35 -9.29 8.85 -15.49
CA ASN A 35 -8.00 8.19 -15.71
C ASN A 35 -8.11 6.81 -16.37
N LEU A 36 -9.29 6.37 -16.78
CA LEU A 36 -9.48 5.04 -17.35
C LEU A 36 -8.60 4.75 -18.58
N ASP A 37 -8.41 5.71 -19.47
CA ASP A 37 -7.62 5.51 -20.69
C ASP A 37 -6.10 5.51 -20.40
N THR A 38 -5.64 6.35 -19.50
CA THR A 38 -4.22 6.39 -19.05
C THR A 38 -3.78 5.05 -18.50
N ILE A 39 -4.66 4.35 -17.87
CA ILE A 39 -4.44 3.17 -17.10
C ILE A 39 -4.44 1.89 -17.93
N ARG A 40 -5.23 1.84 -19.00
CA ARG A 40 -5.26 0.69 -19.92
C ARG A 40 -3.89 0.42 -20.58
N ASN A 41 -3.00 1.40 -20.54
CA ASN A 41 -1.71 1.38 -21.22
C ASN A 41 -0.49 1.30 -20.30
N ASP A 42 -0.65 1.10 -18.98
CA ASP A 42 0.48 0.97 -18.08
C ASP A 42 1.08 -0.46 -18.13
N PRO A 43 2.23 -0.66 -18.81
CA PRO A 43 2.83 -1.98 -18.99
C PRO A 43 3.39 -2.59 -17.69
N ASN A 44 3.60 -1.75 -16.65
CA ASN A 44 4.24 -2.19 -15.41
C ASN A 44 3.24 -2.84 -14.45
N ARG A 45 1.94 -2.52 -14.59
CA ARG A 45 0.90 -2.97 -13.68
C ARG A 45 0.00 -4.06 -14.27
N GLY A 46 0.16 -4.32 -15.54
CA GLY A 46 -0.71 -5.22 -16.31
C GLY A 46 -2.04 -4.57 -16.69
N PRO A 47 -2.88 -5.30 -17.43
CA PRO A 47 -4.14 -4.78 -17.90
C PRO A 47 -5.11 -4.48 -16.75
N MET A 48 -5.94 -3.46 -16.92
CA MET A 48 -7.07 -3.13 -16.04
C MET A 48 -6.70 -2.92 -14.56
N ARG A 49 -5.46 -2.52 -14.26
CA ARG A 49 -5.00 -2.13 -12.94
C ARG A 49 -4.51 -0.69 -12.97
N HIS A 50 -5.10 0.13 -12.13
CA HIS A 50 -5.01 1.57 -12.15
C HIS A 50 -4.25 2.10 -10.94
N TYR A 51 -3.11 2.75 -11.19
CA TYR A 51 -2.41 3.49 -10.16
C TYR A 51 -2.58 4.98 -10.40
N ILE A 52 -3.25 5.67 -9.50
CA ILE A 52 -3.62 7.07 -9.64
C ILE A 52 -3.06 7.84 -8.44
N VAL A 53 -2.23 8.84 -8.71
CA VAL A 53 -1.78 9.79 -7.68
C VAL A 53 -2.96 10.66 -7.27
N LEU A 54 -3.17 10.78 -5.96
CA LEU A 54 -4.29 11.49 -5.37
C LEU A 54 -3.85 12.83 -4.76
N PRO A 55 -4.67 13.88 -4.83
CA PRO A 55 -4.37 15.14 -4.16
C PRO A 55 -4.56 15.01 -2.64
N PHE A 56 -3.69 15.70 -1.88
CA PHE A 56 -3.87 15.88 -0.43
C PHE A 56 -4.88 17.00 -0.14
N GLU A 57 -6.10 16.86 -0.66
CA GLU A 57 -7.17 17.83 -0.53
C GLU A 57 -8.48 17.15 -0.15
N PRO A 58 -9.33 17.78 0.70
CA PRO A 58 -10.66 17.27 0.96
C PRO A 58 -11.50 17.16 -0.32
N PRO A 59 -12.38 16.17 -0.43
CA PRO A 59 -12.72 15.15 0.57
C PRO A 59 -11.87 13.89 0.52
N LEU A 60 -10.89 13.80 -0.39
CA LEU A 60 -9.95 12.66 -0.43
C LEU A 60 -9.02 12.65 0.78
N TYR A 61 -8.50 13.82 1.16
CA TYR A 61 -7.77 13.98 2.41
C TYR A 61 -8.74 13.92 3.59
N GLN A 62 -8.52 12.97 4.49
CA GLN A 62 -9.29 12.80 5.71
C GLN A 62 -8.32 12.61 6.89
N SER A 63 -8.38 13.47 7.90
CA SER A 63 -7.50 13.38 9.07
C SER A 63 -7.64 12.05 9.81
N ALA A 64 -8.82 11.45 9.80
CA ALA A 64 -9.08 10.13 10.37
C ALA A 64 -8.21 9.01 9.75
N PHE A 65 -7.77 9.16 8.50
CA PHE A 65 -6.87 8.22 7.83
C PHE A 65 -5.44 8.77 7.77
N HIS A 66 -5.24 9.97 7.24
CA HIS A 66 -3.92 10.56 7.00
C HIS A 66 -3.18 10.93 8.30
N GLY A 67 -3.90 11.47 9.28
CA GLY A 67 -3.40 11.85 10.61
C GLY A 67 -3.71 10.82 11.70
N ASN A 68 -4.02 9.58 11.33
CA ASN A 68 -4.41 8.55 12.28
C ASN A 68 -3.32 8.29 13.33
N SER A 69 -3.61 8.57 14.59
CA SER A 69 -2.64 8.51 15.68
C SER A 69 -2.04 7.11 15.89
N ALA A 70 -2.81 6.04 15.70
CA ALA A 70 -2.29 4.69 15.86
C ALA A 70 -1.40 4.28 14.67
N VAL A 71 -1.76 4.67 13.44
CA VAL A 71 -0.92 4.46 12.26
C VAL A 71 0.39 5.23 12.43
N LEU A 72 0.33 6.51 12.79
CA LEU A 72 1.51 7.34 13.01
C LEU A 72 2.40 6.81 14.15
N ALA A 73 1.81 6.33 15.24
CA ALA A 73 2.57 5.72 16.33
C ALA A 73 3.33 4.46 15.88
N ILE A 74 2.72 3.62 15.04
CA ILE A 74 3.39 2.44 14.47
C ILE A 74 4.51 2.88 13.52
N VAL A 75 4.23 3.80 12.62
CA VAL A 75 5.18 4.28 11.61
C VAL A 75 6.39 4.94 12.29
N ARG A 76 6.16 5.84 13.25
CA ARG A 76 7.24 6.50 14.02
C ARG A 76 8.07 5.53 14.83
N ALA A 77 7.45 4.53 15.43
CA ALA A 77 8.17 3.51 16.19
C ALA A 77 9.11 2.66 15.30
N ILE A 78 8.87 2.60 13.99
CA ILE A 78 9.69 1.84 13.03
C ILE A 78 10.68 2.75 12.29
N LEU A 79 10.20 3.91 11.81
CA LEU A 79 11.01 4.82 10.99
C LEU A 79 11.74 5.90 11.79
N GLY A 80 11.36 6.16 13.04
CA GLY A 80 11.81 7.29 13.87
C GLY A 80 10.74 8.38 13.95
N GLU A 81 10.97 9.39 14.79
CA GLU A 81 9.98 10.45 15.07
C GLU A 81 9.70 11.34 13.86
N ASP A 82 10.73 11.64 13.06
CA ASP A 82 10.63 12.50 11.89
C ASP A 82 10.31 11.67 10.65
N VAL A 83 9.02 11.64 10.30
CA VAL A 83 8.50 10.91 9.14
C VAL A 83 7.72 11.85 8.22
N TYR A 84 7.76 11.55 6.93
CA TYR A 84 7.03 12.28 5.90
C TYR A 84 6.05 11.35 5.19
N CYS A 85 4.80 11.77 5.06
CA CYS A 85 3.89 11.15 4.11
C CYS A 85 4.14 11.78 2.73
N ASN A 86 4.86 11.06 1.87
CA ASN A 86 5.26 11.54 0.54
C ASN A 86 4.49 10.89 -0.60
N GLN A 87 3.61 9.93 -0.30
CA GLN A 87 2.81 9.25 -1.27
C GLN A 87 1.36 9.20 -0.82
N PHE A 88 0.47 9.68 -1.67
CA PHE A 88 -0.95 9.43 -1.59
C PHE A 88 -1.44 9.03 -2.99
N ALA A 89 -1.85 7.79 -3.13
CA ALA A 89 -2.24 7.22 -4.40
C ALA A 89 -3.34 6.18 -4.22
N SER A 90 -3.94 5.74 -5.31
CA SER A 90 -4.82 4.58 -5.33
C SER A 90 -4.26 3.48 -6.21
N ASP A 91 -4.31 2.23 -5.74
CA ASP A 91 -4.14 1.02 -6.56
C ASP A 91 -5.51 0.37 -6.75
N THR A 92 -5.97 0.30 -8.00
CA THR A 92 -7.35 -0.07 -8.32
C THR A 92 -7.41 -1.13 -9.41
N PRO A 93 -7.44 -2.43 -9.08
CA PRO A 93 -7.77 -3.46 -10.05
C PRO A 93 -9.24 -3.38 -10.45
N ALA A 94 -9.50 -3.29 -11.75
CA ALA A 94 -10.80 -3.39 -12.36
C ALA A 94 -11.02 -4.79 -12.97
N LYS A 95 -12.23 -5.07 -13.42
CA LYS A 95 -12.57 -6.32 -14.09
C LYS A 95 -11.65 -6.59 -15.28
N GLY A 96 -11.05 -7.79 -15.29
CA GLY A 96 -10.07 -8.20 -16.30
C GLY A 96 -8.63 -7.89 -15.94
N SER A 97 -8.37 -7.36 -14.74
CA SER A 97 -7.01 -7.30 -14.22
C SER A 97 -6.43 -8.69 -14.01
N VAL A 98 -5.11 -8.80 -14.03
CA VAL A 98 -4.38 -10.05 -13.83
C VAL A 98 -3.57 -9.99 -12.54
N HIS A 99 -3.01 -11.12 -12.11
CA HIS A 99 -2.04 -11.10 -11.03
C HIS A 99 -0.84 -10.22 -11.38
N GLN A 100 -0.43 -9.38 -10.46
CA GLN A 100 0.90 -8.78 -10.53
C GLN A 100 1.96 -9.88 -10.34
N LYS A 101 3.16 -9.62 -10.82
CA LYS A 101 4.29 -10.45 -10.43
C LYS A 101 4.57 -10.25 -8.94
N TRP A 102 5.07 -11.28 -8.28
CA TRP A 102 5.59 -11.16 -6.92
C TRP A 102 6.70 -10.11 -6.89
N HIS A 103 6.61 -9.16 -5.97
CA HIS A 103 7.56 -8.05 -5.86
C HIS A 103 7.62 -7.50 -4.43
N ALA A 104 8.68 -6.78 -4.15
CA ALA A 104 8.76 -5.82 -3.06
C ALA A 104 8.75 -4.41 -3.63
N ASP A 105 8.20 -3.44 -2.93
CA ASP A 105 8.22 -2.03 -3.39
C ASP A 105 9.58 -1.37 -3.16
N THR A 106 10.39 -1.91 -2.24
CA THR A 106 11.73 -1.40 -1.90
C THR A 106 12.71 -2.54 -1.68
N THR A 107 14.00 -2.23 -1.77
CA THR A 107 15.07 -3.21 -1.59
C THR A 107 15.16 -3.69 -0.15
N VAL A 108 15.35 -4.99 0.02
CA VAL A 108 15.72 -5.60 1.31
C VAL A 108 17.24 -5.54 1.46
N ASN A 109 17.72 -4.86 2.49
CA ASN A 109 19.14 -4.74 2.77
C ASN A 109 19.48 -5.47 4.08
N PHE A 110 20.58 -6.20 4.06
CA PHE A 110 21.15 -6.84 5.25
C PHE A 110 22.49 -6.19 5.59
N THR A 111 22.81 -6.16 6.87
CA THR A 111 24.15 -5.79 7.36
C THR A 111 25.15 -6.88 7.00
N GLU A 112 26.46 -6.59 7.15
CA GLU A 112 27.54 -7.57 6.92
C GLU A 112 27.42 -8.81 7.82
N ASP A 113 26.84 -8.66 9.02
CA ASP A 113 26.58 -9.75 9.98
C ASP A 113 25.21 -10.44 9.71
N GLY A 114 24.55 -10.14 8.58
CA GLY A 114 23.34 -10.81 8.12
C GLY A 114 22.06 -10.37 8.82
N LYS A 115 22.05 -9.26 9.54
CA LYS A 115 20.84 -8.71 10.14
C LYS A 115 20.09 -7.84 9.14
N LEU A 116 18.76 -7.95 9.13
CA LEU A 116 17.91 -7.08 8.36
C LEU A 116 18.06 -5.62 8.83
N GLN A 117 18.35 -4.71 7.89
CA GLN A 117 18.38 -3.28 8.22
C GLN A 117 16.96 -2.77 8.46
N PRO A 118 16.77 -1.71 9.28
CA PRO A 118 15.48 -1.06 9.42
C PRO A 118 14.94 -0.60 8.05
N PRO A 119 13.61 -0.57 7.85
CA PRO A 119 13.04 -0.01 6.63
C PRO A 119 13.19 1.51 6.59
N ASP A 120 13.29 2.06 5.38
CA ASP A 120 13.24 3.50 5.16
C ASP A 120 11.84 3.98 4.79
N LEU A 121 10.93 3.05 4.56
CA LEU A 121 9.56 3.26 4.11
C LEU A 121 8.59 2.34 4.84
N MET A 122 7.45 2.88 5.20
CA MET A 122 6.25 2.13 5.61
C MET A 122 5.06 2.55 4.75
N ALA A 123 4.11 1.66 4.55
CA ALA A 123 2.87 1.98 3.85
C ALA A 123 1.65 1.73 4.73
N ALA A 124 0.61 2.56 4.53
CA ALA A 124 -0.71 2.34 5.11
C ALA A 124 -1.77 2.33 4.00
N ASN A 125 -2.62 1.32 4.01
CA ASN A 125 -3.63 1.10 2.98
C ASN A 125 -5.02 1.05 3.61
N THR A 126 -6.02 1.67 2.97
CA THR A 126 -7.44 1.47 3.29
C THR A 126 -8.22 1.22 2.01
N SER A 127 -9.25 0.39 2.08
CA SER A 127 -10.05 0.04 0.91
C SER A 127 -11.32 0.88 0.82
N PHE A 128 -11.70 1.27 -0.41
CA PHE A 128 -12.95 1.99 -0.69
C PHE A 128 -14.16 1.05 -0.80
N VAL A 129 -13.92 -0.25 -0.92
CA VAL A 129 -14.93 -1.31 -0.95
C VAL A 129 -14.48 -2.46 -0.04
N ASP A 130 -15.41 -3.27 0.45
CA ASP A 130 -15.03 -4.47 1.17
C ASP A 130 -14.30 -5.44 0.22
N VAL A 131 -13.12 -5.91 0.63
CA VAL A 131 -12.30 -6.82 -0.18
C VAL A 131 -12.79 -8.25 -0.03
N THR A 132 -13.01 -8.91 -1.15
CA THR A 132 -13.48 -10.30 -1.23
C THR A 132 -12.51 -11.14 -2.08
N PRO A 133 -12.63 -12.47 -2.06
CA PRO A 133 -11.83 -13.34 -2.93
C PRO A 133 -11.95 -12.98 -4.43
N GLU A 134 -13.10 -12.46 -4.85
CA GLU A 134 -13.44 -12.22 -6.26
C GLU A 134 -12.97 -10.84 -6.76
N ASN A 135 -12.84 -9.85 -5.86
CA ASN A 135 -12.50 -8.48 -6.29
C ASN A 135 -11.00 -8.14 -6.19
N GLY A 136 -10.16 -9.15 -5.98
CA GLY A 136 -8.71 -9.02 -6.08
C GLY A 136 -8.02 -8.63 -4.77
N PRO A 137 -7.97 -9.53 -3.77
CA PRO A 137 -7.27 -9.27 -2.52
C PRO A 137 -5.78 -8.97 -2.72
N PHE A 138 -5.20 -8.27 -1.76
CA PHE A 138 -3.76 -8.14 -1.64
C PHE A 138 -3.21 -9.45 -1.05
N GLU A 139 -2.25 -10.07 -1.73
CA GLU A 139 -1.58 -11.28 -1.28
C GLU A 139 -0.18 -10.95 -0.78
N VAL A 140 0.19 -11.47 0.38
CA VAL A 140 1.50 -11.23 1.00
C VAL A 140 2.13 -12.53 1.46
N CYS A 141 3.44 -12.66 1.24
CA CYS A 141 4.24 -13.75 1.78
C CYS A 141 4.75 -13.34 3.16
N ASP A 142 4.14 -13.89 4.21
CA ASP A 142 4.40 -13.53 5.61
C ASP A 142 5.90 -13.67 5.96
N GLY A 143 6.50 -12.59 6.49
CA GLY A 143 7.88 -12.58 6.94
C GLY A 143 8.95 -12.65 5.83
N SER A 144 8.54 -12.55 4.56
CA SER A 144 9.45 -12.70 3.41
C SER A 144 10.58 -11.66 3.35
N HIS A 145 10.45 -10.53 4.03
CA HIS A 145 11.51 -9.53 4.17
C HIS A 145 12.72 -10.04 4.99
N HIS A 146 12.57 -11.15 5.72
CA HIS A 146 13.67 -11.84 6.41
C HIS A 146 14.26 -13.00 5.61
N ILE A 147 13.68 -13.34 4.45
CA ILE A 147 14.04 -14.53 3.70
C ILE A 147 14.82 -14.14 2.44
N PRO A 148 16.10 -14.50 2.33
CA PRO A 148 16.84 -14.38 1.08
C PRO A 148 16.14 -15.14 -0.05
N ASP A 149 16.13 -14.56 -1.25
CA ASP A 149 15.55 -15.15 -2.46
C ASP A 149 14.06 -15.54 -2.34
N ALA A 150 13.32 -14.78 -1.48
CA ALA A 150 11.92 -15.06 -1.18
C ALA A 150 11.01 -15.10 -2.43
N ILE A 151 11.28 -14.28 -3.44
CA ILE A 151 10.52 -14.29 -4.72
C ILE A 151 10.72 -15.62 -5.45
N GLU A 152 11.93 -16.11 -5.53
CA GLU A 152 12.23 -17.39 -6.18
C GLU A 152 11.57 -18.54 -5.43
N LYS A 153 11.76 -18.61 -4.12
CA LYS A 153 11.16 -19.63 -3.25
C LYS A 153 9.63 -19.64 -3.33
N LEU A 154 9.00 -18.46 -3.30
CA LEU A 154 7.56 -18.33 -3.43
C LEU A 154 7.08 -18.78 -4.83
N THR A 155 7.81 -18.43 -5.88
CA THR A 155 7.50 -18.83 -7.26
C THR A 155 7.61 -20.34 -7.46
N ASN A 156 8.57 -20.97 -6.77
CA ASN A 156 8.79 -22.43 -6.80
C ASN A 156 7.81 -23.19 -5.86
N GLY A 157 6.96 -22.50 -5.13
CA GLY A 157 6.00 -23.12 -4.19
C GLY A 157 6.63 -23.60 -2.87
N GLU A 158 7.80 -23.10 -2.52
CA GLU A 158 8.49 -23.40 -1.25
C GLU A 158 8.00 -22.55 -0.09
N LEU A 159 7.33 -21.42 -0.40
CA LEU A 159 6.70 -20.52 0.57
C LEU A 159 5.21 -20.37 0.25
N GLU A 160 4.45 -20.07 1.30
CA GLU A 160 3.02 -19.78 1.21
C GLU A 160 2.76 -18.28 1.25
N PHE A 161 1.56 -17.88 0.86
CA PHE A 161 1.11 -16.50 0.93
C PHE A 161 -0.27 -16.40 1.60
N THR A 162 -0.56 -15.23 2.16
CA THR A 162 -1.81 -14.93 2.86
C THR A 162 -2.58 -13.88 2.06
N PRO A 163 -3.81 -14.15 1.60
CA PRO A 163 -4.69 -13.13 1.04
C PRO A 163 -5.28 -12.28 2.17
N LEU A 164 -5.26 -10.95 2.01
CA LEU A 164 -5.77 -10.01 3.00
C LEU A 164 -7.11 -9.41 2.56
N TYR A 165 -8.12 -9.56 3.40
CA TYR A 165 -9.49 -9.11 3.15
C TYR A 165 -9.80 -7.91 4.03
N LEU A 166 -9.55 -6.70 3.52
CA LEU A 166 -9.86 -5.46 4.22
C LEU A 166 -11.35 -5.13 4.09
N ARG A 167 -11.96 -4.76 5.21
CA ARG A 167 -13.28 -4.11 5.20
C ARG A 167 -13.10 -2.60 5.09
N VAL A 168 -14.12 -1.92 4.59
CA VAL A 168 -14.15 -0.46 4.59
C VAL A 168 -14.04 0.06 6.03
N GLY A 169 -13.02 0.89 6.31
CA GLY A 169 -12.68 1.38 7.65
C GLY A 169 -11.50 0.65 8.32
N ASP A 170 -11.03 -0.45 7.73
CA ASP A 170 -9.77 -1.09 8.14
C ASP A 170 -8.57 -0.33 7.60
N VAL A 171 -7.44 -0.41 8.33
CA VAL A 171 -6.15 0.08 7.87
C VAL A 171 -5.12 -1.04 7.94
N LEU A 172 -4.49 -1.33 6.81
CA LEU A 172 -3.35 -2.23 6.72
C LEU A 172 -2.06 -1.40 6.77
N VAL A 173 -1.30 -1.50 7.87
CA VAL A 173 0.05 -0.95 7.96
C VAL A 173 1.05 -2.05 7.58
N ARG A 174 1.91 -1.79 6.60
CA ARG A 174 2.80 -2.81 6.06
C ARG A 174 4.23 -2.32 5.82
N ASP A 175 5.16 -3.24 5.90
CA ASP A 175 6.53 -3.10 5.42
C ASP A 175 6.57 -3.40 3.92
N PRO A 176 6.91 -2.43 3.06
CA PRO A 176 6.89 -2.61 1.60
C PRO A 176 7.99 -3.55 1.08
N ARG A 177 8.92 -3.98 1.92
CA ARG A 177 9.95 -4.97 1.59
C ARG A 177 9.40 -6.40 1.61
N CYS A 178 8.28 -6.62 2.30
CA CYS A 178 7.60 -7.92 2.32
C CYS A 178 7.07 -8.24 0.90
N ILE A 179 7.35 -9.42 0.41
CA ILE A 179 6.95 -9.84 -0.95
C ILE A 179 5.43 -9.93 -1.02
N HIS A 180 4.87 -9.29 -2.04
CA HIS A 180 3.43 -9.20 -2.22
C HIS A 180 3.04 -9.09 -3.69
N ARG A 181 1.74 -9.18 -3.93
CA ARG A 181 1.12 -8.86 -5.23
C ARG A 181 -0.37 -8.55 -5.06
N GLY A 182 -0.94 -7.86 -6.04
CA GLY A 182 -2.40 -7.75 -6.19
C GLY A 182 -2.96 -8.89 -7.03
N SER A 183 -4.09 -9.45 -6.60
CA SER A 183 -4.82 -10.48 -7.33
C SER A 183 -5.77 -9.88 -8.38
N PRO A 184 -6.29 -10.69 -9.32
CA PRO A 184 -7.27 -10.26 -10.31
C PRO A 184 -8.59 -9.83 -9.67
N ASN A 185 -9.24 -8.84 -10.27
CA ASN A 185 -10.63 -8.52 -9.99
C ASN A 185 -11.51 -9.09 -11.12
N ILE A 186 -12.42 -9.99 -10.77
CA ILE A 186 -13.37 -10.60 -11.71
C ILE A 186 -14.78 -9.99 -11.61
N THR A 187 -14.98 -9.04 -10.67
CA THR A 187 -16.26 -8.35 -10.46
C THR A 187 -16.36 -7.10 -11.31
N ASP A 188 -17.61 -6.58 -11.47
CA ASP A 188 -17.86 -5.34 -12.21
C ASP A 188 -17.48 -4.07 -11.40
N ILE A 189 -17.21 -4.20 -10.10
CA ILE A 189 -16.89 -3.09 -9.21
C ILE A 189 -15.36 -2.97 -9.07
N PRO A 190 -14.73 -1.87 -9.49
CA PRO A 190 -13.31 -1.63 -9.27
C PRO A 190 -12.98 -1.62 -7.77
N ARG A 191 -11.90 -2.31 -7.38
CA ARG A 191 -11.47 -2.35 -5.98
C ARG A 191 -10.42 -1.26 -5.71
N GLY A 192 -10.87 -0.03 -5.49
CA GLY A 192 -9.99 1.07 -5.12
C GLY A 192 -9.41 0.88 -3.71
N VAL A 193 -8.09 1.09 -3.60
CA VAL A 193 -7.37 1.14 -2.32
C VAL A 193 -6.58 2.43 -2.27
N ALA A 194 -6.80 3.23 -1.22
CA ALA A 194 -5.93 4.36 -0.92
C ALA A 194 -4.64 3.86 -0.27
N VAL A 195 -3.52 4.39 -0.73
CA VAL A 195 -2.16 4.04 -0.26
C VAL A 195 -1.46 5.30 0.21
N LEU A 196 -1.04 5.32 1.47
CA LEU A 196 -0.10 6.29 2.01
C LEU A 196 1.29 5.66 2.08
N GLY A 197 2.31 6.39 1.67
CA GLY A 197 3.71 6.04 1.86
C GLY A 197 4.37 7.01 2.82
N PHE A 198 5.00 6.48 3.86
CA PHE A 198 5.72 7.24 4.87
C PHE A 198 7.21 6.95 4.75
N ASP A 199 8.01 8.00 4.56
CA ASP A 199 9.47 7.89 4.52
C ASP A 199 10.08 8.38 5.82
N ARG A 200 11.21 7.77 6.18
CA ARG A 200 12.14 8.30 7.18
C ARG A 200 12.71 9.63 6.69
N GLU A 201 12.92 10.58 7.58
CA GLU A 201 13.63 11.82 7.24
C GLU A 201 15.01 11.54 6.62
N GLY A 202 15.32 12.28 5.56
CA GLY A 202 16.58 12.14 4.83
C GLY A 202 16.65 10.97 3.85
N THR A 203 15.57 10.19 3.70
CA THR A 203 15.52 9.13 2.68
C THR A 203 15.46 9.78 1.28
N GLU A 204 16.51 9.58 0.49
CA GLU A 204 16.50 9.92 -0.93
C GLU A 204 15.85 8.80 -1.73
N ARG A 205 14.58 8.98 -2.13
CA ARG A 205 13.99 8.10 -3.12
C ARG A 205 14.48 8.47 -4.51
N GLY A 206 15.31 7.62 -5.09
CA GLY A 206 15.51 7.59 -6.52
C GLY A 206 14.23 7.13 -7.21
N SER A 207 13.34 8.04 -7.57
CA SER A 207 12.28 7.70 -8.53
C SER A 207 12.91 7.44 -9.88
N PRO A 208 12.67 6.29 -10.51
CA PRO A 208 12.87 6.17 -11.95
C PRO A 208 11.87 7.12 -12.61
N GLY A 209 12.33 8.32 -12.99
CA GLY A 209 11.49 9.34 -13.62
C GLY A 209 11.37 10.67 -12.89
N GLY A 210 11.94 10.83 -11.69
CA GLY A 210 12.07 12.14 -11.02
C GLY A 210 10.79 12.80 -10.51
N GLU A 211 9.64 12.20 -10.68
CA GLU A 211 8.38 12.72 -10.15
C GLU A 211 8.15 12.16 -8.73
N ARG A 212 8.13 13.06 -7.77
CA ARG A 212 7.64 12.74 -6.43
C ARG A 212 6.13 12.43 -6.56
N ASN A 213 5.71 11.24 -6.11
CA ASN A 213 4.30 10.84 -6.06
C ASN A 213 3.55 11.58 -4.93
N SER A 214 3.79 12.88 -4.74
CA SER A 214 3.14 13.68 -3.72
C SER A 214 2.89 15.10 -4.19
N HIS A 215 1.67 15.56 -4.01
CA HIS A 215 1.29 16.96 -4.14
C HIS A 215 1.44 17.71 -2.79
N GLY A 216 2.46 17.38 -2.00
CA GLY A 216 2.75 18.04 -0.74
C GLY A 216 3.40 17.12 0.29
N LEU A 217 4.12 17.73 1.23
CA LEU A 217 4.65 17.09 2.42
C LEU A 217 3.63 17.33 3.55
N LEU A 218 3.06 16.26 4.10
CA LEU A 218 2.43 16.35 5.39
C LEU A 218 3.53 16.30 6.45
N ARG A 219 3.93 17.45 6.93
CA ARG A 219 4.58 17.58 8.23
C ARG A 219 3.45 17.71 9.23
N ASP A 220 3.41 16.80 10.21
CA ASP A 220 2.49 16.76 11.34
C ASP A 220 1.13 17.44 11.10
N ALA A 221 0.09 16.62 11.09
CA ALA A 221 -1.26 17.19 11.17
C ALA A 221 -1.40 17.92 12.52
N GLU A 222 -1.30 19.27 12.51
CA GLU A 222 -1.83 20.11 13.58
C GLU A 222 -3.35 19.94 13.69
#